data_5703c324bd4413ee4465e9e1d6b2dfe7
#
_entry.id   5703c324bd4413ee4465e9e1d6b2dfe7
#
_cell.length_a   1.000
_cell.length_b   1.000
_cell.length_c   1.000
_cell.angle_alpha   90.00
_cell.angle_beta   90.00
_cell.angle_gamma   90.00
#
_symmetry.space_group_name_H-M   'P 1'
#
loop_
_entity.id
_entity.type
_entity.pdbx_description
1 polymer ?
#
loop_
_entity_poly.entity_id
_entity_poly.type
_entity_poly.pdbx_seq_one_letter_code
_entity_poly.pdbx_strand_id
1 'polypeptide(L)'
;MKRHTIALALSLCLCLTACGGGDGDGEGQPSLLETASGLEETSVLLTIDGREIPAWRYLYWLAYTCDQIAERYEAAELSLDWDAALSGGSTLADSAKEQALADTALYATVENWAETYDITPAESSDGAETSVLPELGLSAEQTAELAEVGRLYAALYELAHTADSALAPTEEDLAAYGRELGAITLDRILVPAGEDRESARQSAAALFSQLNSAADQAATFSELAAAGGDTAGPRTLLPGDVSLDETLWEAAEALEEGQISGILESEEGFSILRRLPLDTAALLDDCFDHQLETAAQSAAVTVTPAYETLDTAAFYDALRQARQQGAAA
;
A
#
# COMPACT_ATOMS: atom_id res chain seq x y z
N MET A 1 15.93 -2.31 15.15
CA MET A 1 14.47 -2.56 15.28
C MET A 1 13.95 -2.57 13.85
N LYS A 2 13.66 -3.74 13.28
CA LYS A 2 13.16 -3.84 11.90
C LYS A 2 11.69 -3.39 11.92
N ARG A 3 11.42 -2.21 11.43
CA ARG A 3 10.07 -1.77 11.10
C ARG A 3 9.66 -2.53 9.84
N HIS A 4 8.68 -3.42 9.98
CA HIS A 4 8.01 -3.99 8.84
C HIS A 4 7.10 -2.90 8.27
N THR A 5 7.52 -2.27 7.21
CA THR A 5 6.66 -1.50 6.32
C THR A 5 5.66 -2.49 5.73
N ILE A 6 4.44 -2.47 6.25
CA ILE A 6 3.31 -3.13 5.61
C ILE A 6 2.92 -2.20 4.46
N ALA A 7 3.43 -2.48 3.28
CA ALA A 7 2.91 -1.88 2.07
C ALA A 7 1.47 -2.38 1.92
N LEU A 8 0.51 -1.53 2.24
CA LEU A 8 -0.88 -1.71 1.88
C LEU A 8 -0.97 -1.46 0.37
N ALA A 9 -0.65 -2.48 -0.42
CA ALA A 9 -1.03 -2.47 -1.81
C ALA A 9 -2.56 -2.51 -1.83
N LEU A 10 -3.19 -1.42 -2.25
CA LEU A 10 -4.54 -1.42 -2.79
C LEU A 10 -4.53 -2.33 -4.03
N SER A 11 -4.51 -3.63 -3.77
CA SER A 11 -4.53 -4.66 -4.80
C SER A 11 -5.96 -4.76 -5.31
N LEU A 12 -6.21 -4.06 -6.41
CA LEU A 12 -7.42 -4.21 -7.23
C LEU A 12 -7.41 -5.62 -7.83
N CYS A 13 -7.91 -6.61 -7.11
CA CYS A 13 -8.15 -7.94 -7.66
C CYS A 13 -9.53 -7.98 -8.30
N LEU A 14 -9.53 -7.90 -9.63
CA LEU A 14 -10.67 -8.24 -10.48
C LEU A 14 -10.97 -9.74 -10.38
N CYS A 15 -12.10 -10.11 -9.79
CA CYS A 15 -12.73 -11.40 -10.03
C CYS A 15 -14.20 -11.18 -10.37
N LEU A 16 -14.49 -11.37 -11.64
CA LEU A 16 -15.84 -11.46 -12.22
C LEU A 16 -16.53 -12.74 -11.74
N THR A 17 -17.69 -12.63 -11.11
CA THR A 17 -18.81 -13.54 -11.43
C THR A 17 -20.15 -12.91 -11.06
N ALA A 18 -21.10 -13.12 -11.94
CA ALA A 18 -22.35 -12.41 -12.09
C ALA A 18 -23.53 -12.97 -11.27
N CYS A 19 -24.50 -12.06 -11.09
CA CYS A 19 -25.95 -12.29 -11.03
C CYS A 19 -26.55 -12.98 -9.81
N GLY A 20 -27.33 -12.19 -9.11
CA GLY A 20 -28.42 -12.63 -8.25
C GLY A 20 -29.11 -11.42 -7.62
N GLY A 21 -29.96 -10.72 -8.43
CA GLY A 21 -30.83 -9.68 -7.91
C GLY A 21 -31.92 -10.31 -7.02
N GLY A 22 -32.02 -9.81 -5.82
CA GLY A 22 -33.13 -10.05 -4.92
C GLY A 22 -33.55 -8.71 -4.34
N ASP A 23 -34.50 -8.03 -5.01
CA ASP A 23 -35.27 -6.95 -4.39
C ASP A 23 -36.04 -7.52 -3.21
N GLY A 24 -35.61 -7.21 -2.02
CA GLY A 24 -36.29 -7.55 -0.79
C GLY A 24 -36.27 -6.36 0.13
N ASP A 25 -37.19 -5.40 -0.06
CA ASP A 25 -37.61 -4.47 0.98
C ASP A 25 -38.22 -5.26 2.14
N GLY A 26 -37.38 -5.76 3.02
CA GLY A 26 -37.76 -6.42 4.27
C GLY A 26 -37.52 -5.51 5.44
N GLU A 27 -38.41 -4.60 5.72
CA GLU A 27 -38.46 -3.95 7.02
C GLU A 27 -38.47 -4.99 8.13
N GLY A 28 -37.38 -5.16 8.88
CA GLY A 28 -37.40 -5.81 10.18
C GLY A 28 -36.45 -6.96 10.45
N GLN A 29 -35.58 -7.38 9.54
CA GLN A 29 -34.55 -8.37 9.91
C GLN A 29 -33.19 -7.68 10.10
N PRO A 30 -32.50 -7.97 11.24
CA PRO A 30 -31.17 -7.43 11.46
C PRO A 30 -30.22 -7.91 10.37
N SER A 31 -29.28 -7.06 9.96
CA SER A 31 -28.26 -7.41 8.99
C SER A 31 -27.31 -8.50 9.53
N LEU A 32 -26.42 -9.00 8.67
CA LEU A 32 -25.39 -9.95 9.11
C LEU A 32 -24.45 -9.34 10.14
N LEU A 33 -24.06 -8.07 9.94
CA LEU A 33 -23.15 -7.35 10.86
C LEU A 33 -23.85 -7.08 12.22
N GLU A 34 -25.11 -6.66 12.20
CA GLU A 34 -25.90 -6.46 13.41
C GLU A 34 -26.13 -7.78 14.15
N THR A 35 -26.49 -8.85 13.42
CA THR A 35 -26.66 -10.19 14.01
C THR A 35 -25.37 -10.70 14.66
N ALA A 36 -24.23 -10.48 14.02
CA ALA A 36 -22.94 -10.96 14.50
C ALA A 36 -22.39 -10.15 15.69
N SER A 37 -22.61 -8.84 15.70
CA SER A 37 -22.06 -7.95 16.72
C SER A 37 -23.04 -7.67 17.88
N GLY A 38 -24.33 -7.79 17.63
CA GLY A 38 -25.38 -7.32 18.55
C GLY A 38 -25.48 -5.79 18.65
N LEU A 39 -24.85 -5.06 17.73
CA LEU A 39 -24.87 -3.60 17.69
C LEU A 39 -25.81 -3.12 16.59
N GLU A 40 -26.59 -2.08 16.88
CA GLU A 40 -27.37 -1.39 15.85
C GLU A 40 -26.43 -0.76 14.83
N GLU A 41 -26.61 -1.03 13.55
CA GLU A 41 -25.70 -0.64 12.47
C GLU A 41 -25.46 0.87 12.38
N THR A 42 -26.48 1.66 12.63
CA THR A 42 -26.45 3.13 12.56
C THR A 42 -25.94 3.80 13.83
N SER A 43 -25.74 3.03 14.90
CA SER A 43 -25.21 3.57 16.15
C SER A 43 -23.77 4.04 15.98
N VAL A 44 -23.42 5.19 16.54
CA VAL A 44 -22.03 5.70 16.51
C VAL A 44 -21.16 4.80 17.37
N LEU A 45 -20.19 4.16 16.77
CA LEU A 45 -19.26 3.26 17.45
C LEU A 45 -17.97 3.96 17.88
N LEU A 46 -17.49 4.88 17.05
CA LEU A 46 -16.30 5.68 17.32
C LEU A 46 -16.37 7.00 16.54
N THR A 47 -15.46 7.92 16.87
CA THR A 47 -15.33 9.21 16.19
C THR A 47 -13.86 9.40 15.80
N ILE A 48 -13.60 9.83 14.54
CA ILE A 48 -12.26 10.04 13.99
C ILE A 48 -12.18 11.48 13.49
N ASP A 49 -11.31 12.31 14.11
CA ASP A 49 -11.18 13.74 13.83
C ASP A 49 -12.52 14.49 13.79
N GLY A 50 -13.44 14.11 14.69
CA GLY A 50 -14.77 14.69 14.78
C GLY A 50 -15.84 14.07 13.88
N ARG A 51 -15.47 13.19 12.94
CA ARG A 51 -16.41 12.43 12.11
C ARG A 51 -16.96 11.23 12.87
N GLU A 52 -18.26 11.16 13.00
CA GLU A 52 -18.95 10.03 13.61
C GLU A 52 -18.93 8.82 12.66
N ILE A 53 -18.50 7.66 13.17
CA ILE A 53 -18.40 6.42 12.42
C ILE A 53 -19.50 5.47 12.90
N PRO A 54 -20.47 5.11 12.06
CA PRO A 54 -21.49 4.14 12.39
C PRO A 54 -20.91 2.74 12.56
N ALA A 55 -21.56 1.92 13.38
CA ALA A 55 -21.09 0.57 13.71
C ALA A 55 -20.86 -0.29 12.47
N TRP A 56 -21.76 -0.25 11.48
CA TRP A 56 -21.63 -1.06 10.27
C TRP A 56 -20.31 -0.84 9.54
N ARG A 57 -19.82 0.41 9.52
CA ARG A 57 -18.62 0.80 8.78
C ARG A 57 -17.34 0.24 9.41
N TYR A 58 -17.23 0.30 10.72
CA TYR A 58 -16.14 -0.34 11.45
C TYR A 58 -16.24 -1.87 11.38
N LEU A 59 -17.43 -2.42 11.56
CA LEU A 59 -17.67 -3.87 11.50
C LEU A 59 -17.38 -4.46 10.11
N TYR A 60 -17.59 -3.68 9.05
CA TYR A 60 -17.17 -4.05 7.69
C TYR A 60 -15.65 -4.30 7.64
N TRP A 61 -14.86 -3.35 8.13
CA TRP A 61 -13.41 -3.49 8.16
C TRP A 61 -12.95 -4.61 9.10
N LEU A 62 -13.61 -4.78 10.22
CA LEU A 62 -13.32 -5.88 11.14
C LEU A 62 -13.59 -7.24 10.48
N ALA A 63 -14.72 -7.39 9.80
CA ALA A 63 -15.05 -8.60 9.05
C ALA A 63 -14.02 -8.87 7.94
N TYR A 64 -13.68 -7.86 7.15
CA TYR A 64 -12.67 -7.93 6.10
C TYR A 64 -11.31 -8.40 6.65
N THR A 65 -10.83 -7.78 7.71
CA THR A 65 -9.56 -8.13 8.35
C THR A 65 -9.57 -9.55 8.89
N CYS A 66 -10.66 -9.96 9.55
CA CYS A 66 -10.81 -11.32 10.05
C CYS A 66 -10.81 -12.36 8.93
N ASP A 67 -11.49 -12.08 7.80
CA ASP A 67 -11.50 -12.96 6.63
C ASP A 67 -10.08 -13.10 6.05
N GLN A 68 -9.34 -12.00 5.89
CA GLN A 68 -7.96 -12.02 5.41
C GLN A 68 -7.02 -12.83 6.32
N ILE A 69 -7.20 -12.72 7.62
CA ILE A 69 -6.43 -13.51 8.60
C ILE A 69 -6.81 -14.99 8.46
N ALA A 70 -8.10 -15.31 8.42
CA ALA A 70 -8.59 -16.70 8.33
C ALA A 70 -8.10 -17.38 7.05
N GLU A 71 -8.16 -16.69 5.90
CA GLU A 71 -7.66 -17.20 4.61
C GLU A 71 -6.15 -17.49 4.65
N ARG A 72 -5.35 -16.62 5.28
CA ARG A 72 -3.89 -16.86 5.42
C ARG A 72 -3.58 -18.06 6.31
N TYR A 73 -4.33 -18.26 7.40
CA TYR A 73 -4.17 -19.43 8.26
C TYR A 73 -4.59 -20.71 7.55
N GLU A 74 -5.68 -20.68 6.79
CA GLU A 74 -6.14 -21.81 5.98
C GLU A 74 -5.11 -22.17 4.88
N ALA A 75 -4.61 -21.18 4.14
CA ALA A 75 -3.59 -21.37 3.10
C ALA A 75 -2.26 -21.93 3.67
N ALA A 76 -1.94 -21.61 4.92
CA ALA A 76 -0.77 -22.13 5.63
C ALA A 76 -1.03 -23.48 6.32
N GLU A 77 -2.25 -24.04 6.22
CA GLU A 77 -2.70 -25.26 6.94
C GLU A 77 -2.55 -25.14 8.47
N LEU A 78 -2.71 -23.92 9.01
CA LEU A 78 -2.64 -23.64 10.45
C LEU A 78 -4.04 -23.52 11.04
N SER A 79 -4.19 -23.89 12.32
CA SER A 79 -5.42 -23.62 13.06
C SER A 79 -5.46 -22.16 13.50
N LEU A 80 -6.60 -21.49 13.23
CA LEU A 80 -6.82 -20.12 13.67
C LEU A 80 -7.14 -20.13 15.18
N ASP A 81 -6.36 -19.34 15.93
CA ASP A 81 -6.52 -19.12 17.37
C ASP A 81 -6.46 -17.61 17.62
N TRP A 82 -7.60 -17.01 17.92
CA TRP A 82 -7.70 -15.57 18.15
C TRP A 82 -6.99 -15.10 19.42
N ASP A 83 -6.81 -15.99 20.40
CA ASP A 83 -6.08 -15.71 21.64
C ASP A 83 -4.57 -15.93 21.51
N ALA A 84 -4.10 -16.35 20.33
CA ALA A 84 -2.68 -16.54 20.08
C ALA A 84 -1.90 -15.26 20.32
N ALA A 85 -0.90 -15.34 21.22
CA ALA A 85 -0.05 -14.20 21.56
C ALA A 85 0.90 -13.85 20.40
N LEU A 86 0.95 -12.58 20.03
CA LEU A 86 1.87 -12.02 19.07
C LEU A 86 3.13 -11.47 19.75
N SER A 87 4.16 -11.19 18.95
CA SER A 87 5.36 -10.50 19.41
C SER A 87 4.99 -9.08 19.87
N GLY A 88 5.00 -8.82 21.16
CA GLY A 88 4.62 -7.53 21.74
C GLY A 88 3.54 -7.62 22.81
N GLY A 89 2.91 -8.79 22.99
CA GLY A 89 1.97 -9.07 24.09
C GLY A 89 0.50 -8.84 23.74
N SER A 90 0.17 -8.36 22.52
CA SER A 90 -1.19 -8.35 21.98
C SER A 90 -1.60 -9.73 21.48
N THR A 91 -2.89 -9.98 21.36
CA THR A 91 -3.44 -11.18 20.74
C THR A 91 -3.67 -10.98 19.23
N LEU A 92 -3.95 -12.06 18.52
CA LEU A 92 -4.37 -11.99 17.12
C LEU A 92 -5.69 -11.23 16.97
N ALA A 93 -6.62 -11.39 17.92
CA ALA A 93 -7.87 -10.65 18.00
C ALA A 93 -7.64 -9.13 18.18
N ASP A 94 -6.71 -8.75 19.06
CA ASP A 94 -6.33 -7.35 19.25
C ASP A 94 -5.74 -6.76 17.97
N SER A 95 -4.86 -7.50 17.31
CA SER A 95 -4.25 -7.07 16.03
C SER A 95 -5.30 -6.88 14.93
N ALA A 96 -6.30 -7.76 14.84
CA ALA A 96 -7.40 -7.61 13.89
C ALA A 96 -8.24 -6.35 14.17
N LYS A 97 -8.50 -6.08 15.45
CA LYS A 97 -9.25 -4.91 15.91
C LYS A 97 -8.49 -3.60 15.63
N GLU A 98 -7.18 -3.59 15.86
CA GLU A 98 -6.30 -2.46 15.55
C GLU A 98 -6.20 -2.21 14.04
N GLN A 99 -6.08 -3.26 13.22
CA GLN A 99 -6.05 -3.12 11.77
C GLN A 99 -7.37 -2.57 11.22
N ALA A 100 -8.51 -3.10 11.68
CA ALA A 100 -9.82 -2.60 11.28
C ALA A 100 -10.02 -1.12 11.66
N LEU A 101 -9.47 -0.71 12.80
CA LEU A 101 -9.48 0.71 13.20
C LEU A 101 -8.60 1.55 12.27
N ALA A 102 -7.42 1.06 11.88
CA ALA A 102 -6.54 1.76 10.96
C ALA A 102 -7.18 1.93 9.58
N ASP A 103 -7.84 0.89 9.03
CA ASP A 103 -8.55 0.96 7.76
C ASP A 103 -9.75 1.92 7.84
N THR A 104 -10.48 1.90 8.95
CA THR A 104 -11.57 2.85 9.20
C THR A 104 -11.06 4.28 9.27
N ALA A 105 -9.91 4.50 9.93
CA ALA A 105 -9.29 5.83 10.05
C ALA A 105 -8.80 6.34 8.69
N LEU A 106 -8.23 5.46 7.86
CA LEU A 106 -7.79 5.82 6.51
C LEU A 106 -8.97 6.33 5.67
N TYR A 107 -10.10 5.62 5.67
CA TYR A 107 -11.30 6.02 4.95
C TYR A 107 -11.89 7.34 5.49
N ALA A 108 -11.95 7.51 6.81
CA ALA A 108 -12.40 8.76 7.41
C ALA A 108 -11.47 9.94 7.07
N THR A 109 -10.15 9.69 6.97
CA THR A 109 -9.17 10.70 6.59
C THR A 109 -9.35 11.14 5.14
N VAL A 110 -9.61 10.21 4.21
CA VAL A 110 -9.94 10.53 2.81
C VAL A 110 -11.15 11.48 2.75
N GLU A 111 -12.22 11.17 3.49
CA GLU A 111 -13.43 12.02 3.53
C GLU A 111 -13.14 13.40 4.16
N ASN A 112 -12.38 13.44 5.24
CA ASN A 112 -12.02 14.70 5.92
C ASN A 112 -11.13 15.58 5.03
N TRP A 113 -10.20 14.97 4.27
CA TRP A 113 -9.40 15.69 3.29
C TRP A 113 -10.23 16.16 2.12
N ALA A 114 -11.15 15.35 1.60
CA ALA A 114 -12.06 15.76 0.54
C ALA A 114 -12.89 16.99 0.93
N GLU A 115 -13.41 17.04 2.17
CA GLU A 115 -14.07 18.21 2.70
C GLU A 115 -13.13 19.42 2.86
N THR A 116 -11.91 19.19 3.36
CA THR A 116 -10.91 20.24 3.60
C THR A 116 -10.48 20.92 2.28
N TYR A 117 -10.34 20.14 1.22
CA TYR A 117 -9.91 20.60 -0.11
C TYR A 117 -11.07 20.88 -1.05
N ASP A 118 -12.31 20.86 -0.57
CA ASP A 118 -13.55 21.10 -1.35
C ASP A 118 -13.64 20.21 -2.60
N ILE A 119 -13.32 18.93 -2.42
CA ILE A 119 -13.35 17.92 -3.48
C ILE A 119 -14.77 17.42 -3.69
N THR A 120 -15.22 17.51 -4.93
CA THR A 120 -16.42 16.82 -5.39
C THR A 120 -16.00 15.78 -6.41
N PRO A 121 -16.21 14.48 -6.16
CA PRO A 121 -15.81 13.46 -7.11
C PRO A 121 -16.61 13.58 -8.41
N ALA A 122 -15.99 13.23 -9.53
CA ALA A 122 -16.70 13.16 -10.81
C ALA A 122 -17.87 12.18 -10.72
N GLU A 123 -19.00 12.52 -11.36
CA GLU A 123 -20.09 11.57 -11.53
C GLU A 123 -19.54 10.28 -12.15
N SER A 124 -19.95 9.13 -11.59
CA SER A 124 -19.42 7.83 -11.97
C SER A 124 -19.45 7.63 -13.50
N SER A 125 -18.27 7.57 -14.10
CA SER A 125 -18.14 6.84 -15.37
C SER A 125 -18.29 5.35 -15.03
N ASP A 126 -19.23 4.67 -15.69
CA ASP A 126 -19.45 3.22 -15.54
C ASP A 126 -18.13 2.46 -15.44
N GLY A 127 -17.83 1.85 -14.29
CA GLY A 127 -16.72 0.92 -14.18
C GLY A 127 -15.82 1.01 -12.95
N ALA A 128 -15.99 1.92 -12.01
CA ALA A 128 -15.30 1.83 -10.72
C ALA A 128 -16.03 0.80 -9.84
N GLU A 129 -15.78 -0.48 -10.09
CA GLU A 129 -16.25 -1.56 -9.22
C GLU A 129 -15.47 -1.48 -7.90
N THR A 130 -16.13 -0.94 -6.89
CA THR A 130 -15.61 -1.07 -5.52
C THR A 130 -15.72 -2.55 -5.14
N SER A 131 -14.60 -3.15 -4.78
CA SER A 131 -14.57 -4.53 -4.27
C SER A 131 -15.17 -4.55 -2.86
N VAL A 132 -16.51 -4.52 -2.80
CA VAL A 132 -17.26 -4.69 -1.56
C VAL A 132 -17.42 -6.18 -1.31
N LEU A 133 -17.34 -6.62 -0.04
CA LEU A 133 -17.60 -8.01 0.32
C LEU A 133 -19.10 -8.31 0.17
N PRO A 134 -19.55 -9.01 -0.89
CA PRO A 134 -20.98 -9.24 -1.15
C PRO A 134 -21.63 -10.06 -0.04
N GLU A 135 -20.84 -10.94 0.60
CA GLU A 135 -21.29 -11.86 1.64
C GLU A 135 -21.67 -11.16 2.96
N LEU A 136 -21.40 -9.86 3.09
CA LEU A 136 -21.77 -9.09 4.30
C LEU A 136 -23.18 -8.55 4.25
N GLY A 137 -23.86 -8.61 3.09
CA GLY A 137 -25.23 -8.16 2.93
C GLY A 137 -25.43 -6.66 3.18
N LEU A 138 -24.43 -5.85 2.80
CA LEU A 138 -24.54 -4.40 2.88
C LEU A 138 -25.71 -3.88 2.03
N SER A 139 -26.39 -2.84 2.51
CA SER A 139 -27.40 -2.13 1.71
C SER A 139 -26.76 -1.45 0.49
N ALA A 140 -27.61 -1.11 -0.49
CA ALA A 140 -27.16 -0.34 -1.65
C ALA A 140 -26.57 1.03 -1.25
N GLU A 141 -27.09 1.65 -0.18
CA GLU A 141 -26.58 2.92 0.35
C GLU A 141 -25.19 2.73 0.97
N GLN A 142 -25.00 1.75 1.86
CA GLN A 142 -23.71 1.43 2.47
C GLN A 142 -22.63 1.09 1.41
N THR A 143 -23.03 0.34 0.39
CA THR A 143 -22.15 0.02 -0.75
C THR A 143 -21.77 1.27 -1.52
N ALA A 144 -22.71 2.19 -1.76
CA ALA A 144 -22.46 3.46 -2.45
C ALA A 144 -21.56 4.38 -1.63
N GLU A 145 -21.69 4.41 -0.30
CA GLU A 145 -20.79 5.17 0.59
C GLU A 145 -19.34 4.67 0.50
N LEU A 146 -19.10 3.35 0.53
CA LEU A 146 -17.75 2.80 0.37
C LEU A 146 -17.17 3.11 -1.02
N ALA A 147 -18.00 3.02 -2.07
CA ALA A 147 -17.58 3.38 -3.42
C ALA A 147 -17.25 4.87 -3.56
N GLU A 148 -17.99 5.73 -2.84
CA GLU A 148 -17.73 7.17 -2.81
C GLU A 148 -16.34 7.49 -2.28
N VAL A 149 -15.92 6.85 -1.19
CA VAL A 149 -14.57 7.07 -0.63
C VAL A 149 -13.47 6.74 -1.64
N GLY A 150 -13.64 5.68 -2.46
CA GLY A 150 -12.70 5.37 -3.53
C GLY A 150 -12.63 6.46 -4.60
N ARG A 151 -13.77 7.09 -4.95
CA ARG A 151 -13.81 8.22 -5.88
C ARG A 151 -13.18 9.49 -5.28
N LEU A 152 -13.39 9.73 -3.99
CA LEU A 152 -12.75 10.84 -3.27
C LEU A 152 -11.25 10.66 -3.23
N TYR A 153 -10.76 9.45 -2.93
CA TYR A 153 -9.33 9.13 -2.97
C TYR A 153 -8.73 9.41 -4.35
N ALA A 154 -9.37 8.94 -5.42
CA ALA A 154 -8.89 9.18 -6.78
C ALA A 154 -8.81 10.67 -7.11
N ALA A 155 -9.80 11.47 -6.69
CA ALA A 155 -9.80 12.91 -6.91
C ALA A 155 -8.74 13.64 -6.07
N LEU A 156 -8.49 13.21 -4.83
CA LEU A 156 -7.40 13.72 -4.00
C LEU A 156 -6.03 13.37 -4.58
N TYR A 157 -5.88 12.13 -5.10
CA TYR A 157 -4.67 11.69 -5.79
C TYR A 157 -4.38 12.57 -7.01
N GLU A 158 -5.36 12.82 -7.86
CA GLU A 158 -5.22 13.74 -9.00
C GLU A 158 -4.86 15.16 -8.56
N LEU A 159 -5.45 15.64 -7.46
CA LEU A 159 -5.11 16.95 -6.91
C LEU A 159 -3.66 16.99 -6.42
N ALA A 160 -3.18 15.97 -5.73
CA ALA A 160 -1.79 15.88 -5.28
C ALA A 160 -0.79 15.87 -6.45
N HIS A 161 -1.19 15.35 -7.62
CA HIS A 161 -0.39 15.32 -8.84
C HIS A 161 -0.53 16.57 -9.71
N THR A 162 -1.43 17.48 -9.34
CA THR A 162 -1.60 18.76 -10.04
C THR A 162 -0.61 19.78 -9.50
N ALA A 163 0.30 20.25 -10.35
CA ALA A 163 1.31 21.23 -9.97
C ALA A 163 0.70 22.47 -9.31
N ASP A 164 1.32 22.97 -8.26
CA ASP A 164 0.90 24.14 -7.49
C ASP A 164 -0.47 23.98 -6.79
N SER A 165 -1.01 22.76 -6.70
CA SER A 165 -2.23 22.52 -5.93
C SER A 165 -1.94 22.60 -4.41
N ALA A 166 -2.99 22.76 -3.64
CA ALA A 166 -2.88 22.83 -2.17
C ALA A 166 -2.41 21.49 -1.52
N LEU A 167 -2.54 20.37 -2.23
CA LEU A 167 -2.16 19.03 -1.78
C LEU A 167 -0.87 18.53 -2.44
N ALA A 168 -0.35 19.22 -3.45
CA ALA A 168 0.88 18.81 -4.11
C ALA A 168 2.06 18.89 -3.14
N PRO A 169 2.81 17.78 -2.93
CA PRO A 169 4.02 17.83 -2.12
C PRO A 169 5.07 18.72 -2.79
N THR A 170 5.78 19.48 -1.98
CA THR A 170 6.90 20.28 -2.49
C THR A 170 8.10 19.38 -2.80
N GLU A 171 9.05 19.89 -3.59
CA GLU A 171 10.31 19.19 -3.86
C GLU A 171 11.06 18.89 -2.55
N GLU A 172 10.96 19.76 -1.53
CA GLU A 172 11.56 19.56 -0.21
C GLU A 172 10.87 18.41 0.54
N ASP A 173 9.54 18.30 0.47
CA ASP A 173 8.77 17.19 1.07
C ASP A 173 9.14 15.86 0.43
N LEU A 174 9.20 15.80 -0.90
CA LEU A 174 9.62 14.60 -1.63
C LEU A 174 11.06 14.22 -1.33
N ALA A 175 11.96 15.18 -1.26
CA ALA A 175 13.35 14.92 -0.89
C ALA A 175 13.51 14.48 0.58
N ALA A 176 12.68 15.00 1.49
CA ALA A 176 12.65 14.56 2.89
C ALA A 176 12.12 13.13 2.99
N TYR A 177 11.03 12.83 2.31
CA TYR A 177 10.44 11.50 2.22
C TYR A 177 11.44 10.48 1.65
N GLY A 178 12.08 10.77 0.52
CA GLY A 178 13.07 9.88 -0.07
C GLY A 178 14.27 9.61 0.86
N ARG A 179 14.72 10.62 1.64
CA ARG A 179 15.77 10.43 2.64
C ARG A 179 15.32 9.53 3.80
N GLU A 180 14.08 9.68 4.25
CA GLU A 180 13.52 8.82 5.31
C GLU A 180 13.46 7.37 4.87
N LEU A 181 13.07 7.12 3.62
CA LEU A 181 13.03 5.78 3.04
C LEU A 181 14.41 5.21 2.71
N GLY A 182 15.47 6.03 2.67
CA GLY A 182 16.78 5.62 2.16
C GLY A 182 16.78 5.43 0.63
N ALA A 183 15.91 6.16 -0.09
CA ALA A 183 15.82 6.10 -1.54
C ALA A 183 17.11 6.57 -2.22
N ILE A 184 17.47 5.91 -3.30
CA ILE A 184 18.63 6.26 -4.11
C ILE A 184 18.28 6.27 -5.59
N THR A 185 18.82 7.23 -6.34
CA THR A 185 18.73 7.23 -7.80
C THR A 185 20.06 6.79 -8.39
N LEU A 186 20.01 5.75 -9.20
CA LEU A 186 21.16 5.13 -9.85
C LEU A 186 20.99 5.03 -11.36
N ASP A 187 22.10 5.16 -12.05
CA ASP A 187 22.27 4.71 -13.43
C ASP A 187 23.25 3.52 -13.45
N ARG A 188 23.08 2.57 -14.35
CA ARG A 188 23.82 1.31 -14.35
C ARG A 188 24.30 0.94 -15.74
N ILE A 189 25.56 0.60 -15.87
CA ILE A 189 26.09 -0.13 -17.01
C ILE A 189 26.18 -1.61 -16.61
N LEU A 190 25.41 -2.47 -17.25
CA LEU A 190 25.43 -3.92 -17.05
C LEU A 190 26.15 -4.61 -18.24
N VAL A 191 27.15 -5.41 -17.93
CA VAL A 191 27.77 -6.36 -18.86
C VAL A 191 27.38 -7.76 -18.43
N PRO A 192 26.38 -8.39 -19.09
CA PRO A 192 25.90 -9.72 -18.70
C PRO A 192 27.03 -10.76 -18.78
N ALA A 193 27.05 -11.70 -17.83
CA ALA A 193 28.08 -12.73 -17.78
C ALA A 193 28.07 -13.65 -19.01
N GLY A 194 26.89 -13.91 -19.60
CA GLY A 194 26.73 -14.81 -20.74
C GLY A 194 27.32 -16.20 -20.48
N GLU A 195 27.76 -16.86 -21.54
CA GLU A 195 28.43 -18.17 -21.46
C GLU A 195 29.93 -18.05 -21.13
N ASP A 196 30.55 -16.89 -21.41
CA ASP A 196 31.97 -16.61 -21.17
C ASP A 196 32.12 -15.42 -20.19
N ARG A 197 32.16 -15.74 -18.90
CA ARG A 197 32.31 -14.75 -17.84
C ARG A 197 33.62 -13.97 -17.90
N GLU A 198 34.70 -14.59 -18.39
CA GLU A 198 36.01 -13.91 -18.51
C GLU A 198 35.97 -12.87 -19.63
N SER A 199 35.31 -13.17 -20.75
CA SER A 199 35.09 -12.20 -21.83
C SER A 199 34.24 -11.03 -21.38
N ALA A 200 33.18 -11.29 -20.58
CA ALA A 200 32.35 -10.25 -20.00
C ALA A 200 33.17 -9.34 -19.05
N ARG A 201 34.04 -9.91 -18.22
CA ARG A 201 34.92 -9.16 -17.33
C ARG A 201 35.90 -8.25 -18.11
N GLN A 202 36.45 -8.74 -19.19
CA GLN A 202 37.33 -7.94 -20.06
C GLN A 202 36.57 -6.81 -20.73
N SER A 203 35.33 -7.05 -21.16
CA SER A 203 34.46 -6.02 -21.70
C SER A 203 34.14 -4.95 -20.67
N ALA A 204 33.77 -5.31 -19.43
CA ALA A 204 33.53 -4.38 -18.34
C ALA A 204 34.79 -3.53 -18.01
N ALA A 205 35.99 -4.17 -18.03
CA ALA A 205 37.26 -3.48 -17.83
C ALA A 205 37.56 -2.47 -18.94
N ALA A 206 37.22 -2.79 -20.20
CA ALA A 206 37.37 -1.87 -21.33
C ALA A 206 36.44 -0.64 -21.19
N LEU A 207 35.14 -0.87 -20.83
CA LEU A 207 34.19 0.22 -20.59
C LEU A 207 34.62 1.11 -19.42
N PHE A 208 35.08 0.53 -18.32
CA PHE A 208 35.59 1.28 -17.16
C PHE A 208 36.82 2.09 -17.51
N SER A 209 37.75 1.56 -18.34
CA SER A 209 38.92 2.31 -18.84
C SER A 209 38.49 3.48 -19.73
N GLN A 210 37.47 3.29 -20.58
CA GLN A 210 36.90 4.35 -21.41
C GLN A 210 36.31 5.46 -20.55
N LEU A 211 35.52 5.12 -19.52
CA LEU A 211 34.96 6.08 -18.57
C LEU A 211 36.04 6.89 -17.86
N ASN A 212 37.09 6.23 -17.34
CA ASN A 212 38.16 6.89 -16.62
C ASN A 212 39.02 7.83 -17.49
N SER A 213 39.06 7.60 -18.80
CA SER A 213 39.78 8.42 -19.77
C SER A 213 38.92 9.53 -20.38
N ALA A 214 37.62 9.53 -20.16
CA ALA A 214 36.70 10.48 -20.73
C ALA A 214 36.86 11.89 -20.11
N ALA A 215 36.77 12.91 -20.94
CA ALA A 215 36.80 14.31 -20.47
C ALA A 215 35.49 14.67 -19.73
N ASP A 216 34.39 14.07 -20.14
CA ASP A 216 33.08 14.15 -19.47
C ASP A 216 32.63 12.72 -19.13
N GLN A 217 32.95 12.31 -17.92
CA GLN A 217 32.60 10.97 -17.44
C GLN A 217 31.09 10.78 -17.32
N ALA A 218 30.35 11.83 -16.99
CA ALA A 218 28.93 11.78 -16.80
C ALA A 218 28.18 11.53 -18.12
N ALA A 219 28.52 12.27 -19.16
CA ALA A 219 27.95 12.07 -20.50
C ALA A 219 28.34 10.71 -21.06
N THR A 220 29.62 10.34 -20.93
CA THR A 220 30.12 9.05 -21.41
C THR A 220 29.42 7.87 -20.69
N PHE A 221 29.18 7.99 -19.38
CA PHE A 221 28.44 6.99 -18.62
C PHE A 221 27.03 6.77 -19.21
N SER A 222 26.28 7.86 -19.40
CA SER A 222 24.92 7.79 -19.93
C SER A 222 24.88 7.19 -21.37
N GLU A 223 25.87 7.51 -22.22
CA GLU A 223 25.99 6.93 -23.55
C GLU A 223 26.26 5.40 -23.50
N LEU A 224 27.15 4.98 -22.59
CA LEU A 224 27.49 3.56 -22.42
C LEU A 224 26.35 2.76 -21.78
N ALA A 225 25.65 3.33 -20.80
CA ALA A 225 24.48 2.71 -20.20
C ALA A 225 23.38 2.47 -21.24
N ALA A 226 23.07 3.48 -22.05
CA ALA A 226 22.09 3.37 -23.13
C ALA A 226 22.49 2.33 -24.21
N ALA A 227 23.80 2.17 -24.49
CA ALA A 227 24.31 1.21 -25.46
C ALA A 227 24.40 -0.23 -24.92
N GLY A 228 24.52 -0.40 -23.60
CA GLY A 228 24.84 -1.67 -22.95
C GLY A 228 23.66 -2.62 -22.74
N GLY A 229 22.45 -2.27 -23.17
CA GLY A 229 21.29 -3.14 -23.10
C GLY A 229 20.51 -3.09 -21.77
N ASP A 230 20.98 -2.37 -20.75
CA ASP A 230 20.11 -1.94 -19.64
C ASP A 230 19.32 -0.71 -20.11
N THR A 231 18.22 -1.00 -20.81
CA THR A 231 17.41 0.03 -21.48
C THR A 231 16.53 0.83 -20.51
N ALA A 232 16.60 0.53 -19.23
CA ALA A 232 15.74 1.14 -18.22
C ALA A 232 16.15 2.59 -17.89
N GLY A 233 17.41 2.97 -18.14
CA GLY A 233 17.93 4.27 -17.74
C GLY A 233 18.03 4.45 -16.21
N PRO A 234 18.20 5.68 -15.74
CA PRO A 234 18.23 5.97 -14.30
C PRO A 234 16.95 5.53 -13.60
N ARG A 235 17.09 4.95 -12.40
CA ARG A 235 15.96 4.51 -11.56
C ARG A 235 16.15 4.94 -10.12
N THR A 236 15.05 5.37 -9.48
CA THR A 236 14.98 5.55 -8.04
C THR A 236 14.60 4.22 -7.41
N LEU A 237 15.40 3.77 -6.46
CA LEU A 237 15.30 2.47 -5.80
C LEU A 237 15.19 2.66 -4.29
N LEU A 238 14.47 1.75 -3.64
CA LEU A 238 14.32 1.69 -2.20
C LEU A 238 15.15 0.53 -1.61
N PRO A 239 15.52 0.58 -0.32
CA PRO A 239 16.18 -0.53 0.35
C PRO A 239 15.38 -1.83 0.22
N GLY A 240 16.04 -2.88 -0.29
CA GLY A 240 15.41 -4.17 -0.51
C GLY A 240 14.79 -4.35 -1.91
N ASP A 241 14.98 -3.39 -2.82
CA ASP A 241 14.61 -3.56 -4.23
C ASP A 241 15.36 -4.76 -4.84
N VAL A 242 14.58 -5.69 -5.38
CA VAL A 242 15.09 -6.97 -5.93
C VAL A 242 15.91 -6.82 -7.22
N SER A 243 15.94 -5.62 -7.81
CA SER A 243 16.73 -5.34 -9.02
C SER A 243 18.22 -5.17 -8.75
N LEU A 244 18.63 -5.02 -7.48
CA LEU A 244 20.01 -5.02 -7.03
C LEU A 244 20.21 -6.11 -5.98
N ASP A 245 21.26 -6.92 -6.15
CA ASP A 245 21.69 -7.78 -5.07
C ASP A 245 22.33 -6.98 -3.92
N GLU A 246 22.51 -7.62 -2.75
CA GLU A 246 23.03 -6.98 -1.55
C GLU A 246 24.39 -6.31 -1.78
N THR A 247 25.26 -6.92 -2.57
CA THR A 247 26.61 -6.38 -2.88
C THR A 247 26.53 -5.09 -3.71
N LEU A 248 25.64 -5.08 -4.72
CA LEU A 248 25.40 -3.89 -5.55
C LEU A 248 24.73 -2.79 -4.74
N TRP A 249 23.81 -3.15 -3.85
CA TRP A 249 23.14 -2.19 -2.98
C TRP A 249 24.13 -1.50 -2.02
N GLU A 250 24.93 -2.28 -1.28
CA GLU A 250 25.96 -1.72 -0.38
C GLU A 250 26.93 -0.80 -1.11
N ALA A 251 27.35 -1.18 -2.32
CA ALA A 251 28.20 -0.33 -3.14
C ALA A 251 27.49 0.95 -3.59
N ALA A 252 26.21 0.89 -3.93
CA ALA A 252 25.40 2.03 -4.33
C ALA A 252 25.18 3.04 -3.19
N GLU A 253 24.91 2.55 -1.98
CA GLU A 253 24.75 3.40 -0.77
C GLU A 253 26.04 4.14 -0.43
N ALA A 254 27.21 3.50 -0.65
CA ALA A 254 28.52 4.09 -0.35
C ALA A 254 28.94 5.19 -1.34
N LEU A 255 28.26 5.31 -2.50
CA LEU A 255 28.57 6.36 -3.48
C LEU A 255 28.00 7.72 -3.05
N GLU A 256 28.76 8.76 -3.27
CA GLU A 256 28.27 10.15 -3.24
C GLU A 256 27.56 10.48 -4.56
N GLU A 257 26.67 11.49 -4.54
CA GLU A 257 26.02 11.97 -5.77
C GLU A 257 27.04 12.36 -6.83
N GLY A 258 26.82 11.88 -8.06
CA GLY A 258 27.71 12.06 -9.20
C GLY A 258 28.87 11.04 -9.25
N GLN A 259 29.13 10.31 -8.18
CA GLN A 259 30.23 9.34 -8.13
C GLN A 259 29.91 8.07 -8.94
N ILE A 260 30.96 7.51 -9.53
CA ILE A 260 30.93 6.25 -10.30
C ILE A 260 31.67 5.18 -9.48
N SER A 261 31.09 3.98 -9.39
CA SER A 261 31.71 2.84 -8.72
C SER A 261 32.89 2.26 -9.52
N GLY A 262 33.62 1.36 -8.91
CA GLY A 262 34.45 0.40 -9.64
C GLY A 262 33.58 -0.62 -10.40
N ILE A 263 34.24 -1.64 -10.97
CA ILE A 263 33.56 -2.78 -11.55
C ILE A 263 33.10 -3.67 -10.40
N LEU A 264 31.79 -3.92 -10.33
CA LEU A 264 31.14 -4.78 -9.33
C LEU A 264 30.71 -6.09 -9.99
N GLU A 265 30.94 -7.19 -9.32
CA GLU A 265 30.61 -8.53 -9.81
C GLU A 265 29.36 -9.04 -9.11
N SER A 266 28.39 -9.57 -9.90
CA SER A 266 27.15 -10.18 -9.41
C SER A 266 26.86 -11.48 -10.15
N GLU A 267 25.76 -12.16 -9.81
CA GLU A 267 25.34 -13.35 -10.56
C GLU A 267 24.97 -13.01 -12.02
N GLU A 268 24.39 -11.84 -12.28
CA GLU A 268 24.01 -11.36 -13.61
C GLU A 268 25.23 -11.06 -14.50
N GLY A 269 26.36 -10.66 -13.90
CA GLY A 269 27.55 -10.25 -14.64
C GLY A 269 28.37 -9.18 -13.92
N PHE A 270 28.77 -8.15 -14.67
CA PHE A 270 29.58 -7.05 -14.17
C PHE A 270 28.84 -5.74 -14.33
N SER A 271 28.76 -4.99 -13.24
CA SER A 271 28.05 -3.70 -13.19
C SER A 271 29.01 -2.56 -12.86
N ILE A 272 28.75 -1.41 -13.44
CA ILE A 272 29.34 -0.13 -13.02
C ILE A 272 28.15 0.76 -12.70
N LEU A 273 28.12 1.30 -11.47
CA LEU A 273 27.01 2.13 -10.96
C LEU A 273 27.44 3.60 -10.95
N ARG A 274 26.48 4.47 -11.19
CA ARG A 274 26.61 5.91 -10.97
C ARG A 274 25.50 6.42 -10.09
N ARG A 275 25.85 7.05 -8.97
CA ARG A 275 24.88 7.71 -8.10
C ARG A 275 24.45 9.03 -8.75
N LEU A 276 23.16 9.24 -8.84
CA LEU A 276 22.57 10.49 -9.33
C LEU A 276 21.92 11.26 -8.19
N PRO A 277 21.68 12.57 -8.35
CA PRO A 277 20.76 13.28 -7.48
C PRO A 277 19.42 12.53 -7.41
N LEU A 278 18.79 12.56 -6.24
CA LEU A 278 17.52 11.88 -6.04
C LEU A 278 16.47 12.41 -7.03
N ASP A 279 15.90 11.52 -7.82
CA ASP A 279 14.74 11.83 -8.64
C ASP A 279 13.49 11.82 -7.76
N THR A 280 13.13 13.00 -7.28
CA THR A 280 11.99 13.21 -6.38
C THR A 280 10.66 12.99 -7.08
N ALA A 281 10.57 13.19 -8.39
CA ALA A 281 9.34 12.95 -9.14
C ALA A 281 8.92 11.48 -9.12
N ALA A 282 9.88 10.56 -9.04
CA ALA A 282 9.61 9.13 -8.94
C ALA A 282 9.01 8.70 -7.57
N LEU A 283 8.98 9.60 -6.59
CA LEU A 283 8.45 9.33 -5.26
C LEU A 283 7.07 9.95 -5.02
N LEU A 284 6.50 10.62 -6.02
CA LEU A 284 5.27 11.40 -5.84
C LEU A 284 4.08 10.52 -5.42
N ASP A 285 3.90 9.39 -6.08
CA ASP A 285 2.80 8.46 -5.80
C ASP A 285 2.89 7.92 -4.37
N ASP A 286 4.06 7.37 -4.02
CA ASP A 286 4.31 6.80 -2.69
C ASP A 286 4.27 7.88 -1.58
N CYS A 287 4.68 9.11 -1.89
CA CYS A 287 4.64 10.23 -0.94
C CYS A 287 3.21 10.64 -0.60
N PHE A 288 2.31 10.68 -1.58
CA PHE A 288 0.90 10.98 -1.34
C PHE A 288 0.26 9.92 -0.41
N ASP A 289 0.44 8.65 -0.73
CA ASP A 289 -0.09 7.56 0.09
C ASP A 289 0.50 7.59 1.50
N HIS A 290 1.80 7.83 1.64
CA HIS A 290 2.45 7.97 2.94
C HIS A 290 1.90 9.15 3.76
N GLN A 291 1.64 10.29 3.13
CA GLN A 291 1.04 11.44 3.81
C GLN A 291 -0.37 11.13 4.30
N LEU A 292 -1.18 10.46 3.49
CA LEU A 292 -2.53 10.05 3.84
C LEU A 292 -2.52 9.03 4.99
N GLU A 293 -1.66 8.01 4.93
CA GLU A 293 -1.49 7.03 6.00
C GLU A 293 -1.00 7.67 7.30
N THR A 294 -0.04 8.60 7.21
CA THR A 294 0.48 9.33 8.38
C THR A 294 -0.62 10.18 9.03
N ALA A 295 -1.44 10.83 8.23
CA ALA A 295 -2.58 11.58 8.72
C ALA A 295 -3.60 10.66 9.42
N ALA A 296 -3.93 9.52 8.82
CA ALA A 296 -4.84 8.55 9.41
C ALA A 296 -4.30 7.96 10.74
N GLN A 297 -3.01 7.66 10.82
CA GLN A 297 -2.36 7.15 12.03
C GLN A 297 -2.30 8.20 13.16
N SER A 298 -2.28 9.48 12.83
CA SER A 298 -2.27 10.59 13.80
C SER A 298 -3.64 11.15 14.11
N ALA A 299 -4.70 10.61 13.49
CA ALA A 299 -6.07 11.05 13.69
C ALA A 299 -6.52 10.91 15.15
N ALA A 300 -7.29 11.87 15.64
CA ALA A 300 -7.84 11.83 16.99
C ALA A 300 -9.03 10.86 17.06
N VAL A 301 -8.80 9.68 17.64
CA VAL A 301 -9.83 8.64 17.78
C VAL A 301 -10.46 8.70 19.17
N THR A 302 -11.80 8.73 19.22
CA THR A 302 -12.59 8.55 20.43
C THR A 302 -13.50 7.35 20.26
N VAL A 303 -13.46 6.41 21.19
CA VAL A 303 -14.26 5.18 21.14
C VAL A 303 -15.38 5.18 22.16
N THR A 304 -16.46 4.45 21.86
CA THR A 304 -17.57 4.23 22.78
C THR A 304 -17.35 2.97 23.64
N PRO A 305 -18.07 2.83 24.77
CA PRO A 305 -18.04 1.58 25.53
C PRO A 305 -18.43 0.34 24.71
N ALA A 306 -19.26 0.49 23.70
CA ALA A 306 -19.62 -0.60 22.78
C ALA A 306 -18.42 -1.09 21.96
N TYR A 307 -17.58 -0.17 21.49
CA TYR A 307 -16.31 -0.53 20.84
C TYR A 307 -15.34 -1.24 21.79
N GLU A 308 -15.20 -0.73 23.03
CA GLU A 308 -14.29 -1.32 24.00
C GLU A 308 -14.64 -2.77 24.33
N THR A 309 -15.95 -3.06 24.45
CA THR A 309 -16.46 -4.39 24.80
C THR A 309 -16.66 -5.32 23.61
N LEU A 310 -16.46 -4.86 22.39
CA LEU A 310 -16.58 -5.69 21.19
C LEU A 310 -15.49 -6.77 21.17
N ASP A 311 -15.92 -8.03 21.24
CA ASP A 311 -15.06 -9.23 21.18
C ASP A 311 -14.92 -9.68 19.72
N THR A 312 -13.70 -9.59 19.19
CA THR A 312 -13.39 -9.93 17.80
C THR A 312 -13.64 -11.40 17.49
N ALA A 313 -13.26 -12.31 18.39
CA ALA A 313 -13.41 -13.74 18.19
C ALA A 313 -14.90 -14.13 18.16
N ALA A 314 -15.66 -13.66 19.16
CA ALA A 314 -17.10 -13.91 19.22
C ALA A 314 -17.84 -13.30 18.02
N PHE A 315 -17.49 -12.08 17.60
CA PHE A 315 -18.03 -11.43 16.42
C PHE A 315 -17.78 -12.27 15.17
N TYR A 316 -16.55 -12.70 14.94
CA TYR A 316 -16.23 -13.44 13.71
C TYR A 316 -16.84 -14.83 13.67
N ASP A 317 -16.91 -15.53 14.82
CA ASP A 317 -17.61 -16.82 14.89
C ASP A 317 -19.10 -16.68 14.62
N ALA A 318 -19.75 -15.64 15.16
CA ALA A 318 -21.15 -15.34 14.91
C ALA A 318 -21.40 -14.97 13.44
N LEU A 319 -20.51 -14.18 12.83
CA LEU A 319 -20.59 -13.82 11.41
C LEU A 319 -20.49 -15.03 10.51
N ARG A 320 -19.55 -15.95 10.75
CA ARG A 320 -19.43 -17.19 10.01
C ARG A 320 -20.66 -18.06 10.11
N GLN A 321 -21.26 -18.16 11.31
CA GLN A 321 -22.50 -18.90 11.52
C GLN A 321 -23.68 -18.27 10.76
N ALA A 322 -23.80 -16.93 10.80
CA ALA A 322 -24.86 -16.22 10.09
C ALA A 322 -24.76 -16.40 8.57
N ARG A 323 -23.54 -16.32 8.00
CA ARG A 323 -23.29 -16.61 6.57
C ARG A 323 -23.69 -18.04 6.18
N GLN A 324 -23.36 -19.03 7.00
CA GLN A 324 -23.75 -20.43 6.74
C GLN A 324 -25.28 -20.64 6.77
N GLN A 325 -25.98 -19.97 7.66
CA GLN A 325 -27.44 -20.04 7.75
C GLN A 325 -28.10 -19.33 6.56
N GLY A 326 -27.60 -18.18 6.13
CA GLY A 326 -28.08 -17.46 4.95
C GLY A 326 -27.84 -18.21 3.63
N ALA A 327 -26.75 -18.97 3.53
CA ALA A 327 -26.45 -19.80 2.36
C ALA A 327 -27.28 -21.07 2.28
N ALA A 328 -27.96 -21.48 3.38
CA ALA A 328 -28.80 -22.70 3.46
C ALA A 328 -30.30 -22.42 3.27
N ALA A 329 -30.70 -21.15 3.24
CA ALA A 329 -32.07 -20.69 3.06
C ALA A 329 -32.36 -20.29 1.62
#